data_982ddd4d7633927af1e238caf01a6da9
#
_entry.id   982ddd4d7633927af1e238caf01a6da9
#
_cell.length_a   1.000
_cell.length_b   1.000
_cell.length_c   1.000
_cell.angle_alpha   90.00
_cell.angle_beta   90.00
_cell.angle_gamma   90.00
#
_symmetry.space_group_name_H-M   'P 1'
#
loop_
_entity.id
_entity.type
_entity.pdbx_description
1 polymer ?
#
loop_
_entity_poly.entity_id
_entity_poly.type
_entity_poly.pdbx_seq_one_letter_code
_entity_poly.pdbx_strand_id
1 'polypeptide(L)'
;MKSAYELAMERLEKASGPTKKLSGAQKARIAEIEKTYEAKVAETKLAYDPRMLSADSVEELDRLKRELADTIVALEGRREKEKEAVWNAE
;
A
#
# COMPACT_ATOMS: atom_id res chain seq x y z
N MET A 1 -6.42 -9.37 -4.36
CA MET A 1 -7.35 -8.23 -4.29
C MET A 1 -6.74 -7.01 -4.96
N LYS A 2 -7.48 -6.36 -5.83
CA LYS A 2 -6.98 -5.17 -6.52
C LYS A 2 -7.10 -3.95 -5.64
N SER A 3 -6.13 -3.06 -5.71
CA SER A 3 -6.17 -1.80 -4.99
C SER A 3 -7.18 -0.85 -5.64
N ALA A 4 -7.57 0.20 -4.91
CA ALA A 4 -8.46 1.23 -5.45
C ALA A 4 -7.88 1.86 -6.72
N TYR A 5 -6.56 2.05 -6.74
CA TYR A 5 -5.85 2.56 -7.90
C TYR A 5 -6.02 1.65 -9.12
N GLU A 6 -5.81 0.36 -8.94
CA GLU A 6 -5.93 -0.62 -10.02
C GLU A 6 -7.36 -0.70 -10.56
N LEU A 7 -8.34 -0.65 -9.66
CA LEU A 7 -9.75 -0.62 -10.06
C LEU A 7 -10.09 0.63 -10.85
N ALA A 8 -9.56 1.77 -10.44
CA ALA A 8 -9.77 3.03 -11.15
C ALA A 8 -9.16 2.98 -12.54
N MET A 9 -7.96 2.42 -12.68
CA MET A 9 -7.32 2.24 -13.98
C MET A 9 -8.14 1.35 -14.91
N GLU A 10 -8.64 0.24 -14.39
CA GLU A 10 -9.47 -0.66 -15.19
C GLU A 10 -10.74 0.02 -15.68
N ARG A 11 -11.38 0.82 -14.84
CA ARG A 11 -12.57 1.57 -15.22
C ARG A 11 -12.28 2.56 -16.34
N LEU A 12 -11.17 3.28 -16.22
CA LEU A 12 -10.76 4.24 -17.24
C LEU A 12 -10.50 3.56 -18.58
N GLU A 13 -9.82 2.45 -18.56
CA GLU A 13 -9.53 1.69 -19.77
C GLU A 13 -10.80 1.17 -20.43
N LYS A 14 -11.74 0.63 -19.63
CA LYS A 14 -12.98 0.07 -20.15
C LYS A 14 -13.97 1.13 -20.62
N ALA A 15 -14.03 2.26 -19.90
CA ALA A 15 -15.03 3.30 -20.17
C ALA A 15 -14.64 4.19 -21.36
N SER A 16 -13.35 4.47 -21.51
CA SER A 16 -12.88 5.48 -22.47
C SER A 16 -11.93 4.93 -23.52
N GLY A 17 -11.66 3.63 -23.49
CA GLY A 17 -10.60 3.05 -24.30
C GLY A 17 -9.23 3.51 -23.80
N PRO A 18 -8.16 3.30 -24.55
CA PRO A 18 -6.81 3.66 -24.10
C PRO A 18 -6.59 5.16 -24.18
N THR A 19 -7.18 5.90 -23.26
CA THR A 19 -7.11 7.37 -23.29
C THR A 19 -5.84 7.92 -22.66
N LYS A 20 -5.26 7.19 -21.73
CA LYS A 20 -4.04 7.64 -21.07
C LYS A 20 -3.12 6.45 -20.82
N LYS A 21 -1.96 6.50 -21.41
CA LYS A 21 -0.91 5.51 -21.16
C LYS A 21 0.13 6.13 -20.27
N LEU A 22 0.57 5.38 -19.26
CA LEU A 22 1.67 5.79 -18.43
C LEU A 22 2.97 5.76 -19.23
N SER A 23 3.79 6.78 -19.05
CA SER A 23 5.13 6.80 -19.62
C SER A 23 6.01 5.74 -18.95
N GLY A 24 7.13 5.41 -19.55
CA GLY A 24 8.11 4.52 -18.94
C GLY A 24 8.57 5.04 -17.59
N ALA A 25 8.79 6.37 -17.49
CA ALA A 25 9.18 7.00 -16.24
C ALA A 25 8.11 6.86 -15.15
N GLN A 26 6.84 7.03 -15.53
CA GLN A 26 5.73 6.87 -14.59
C GLN A 26 5.60 5.43 -14.12
N LYS A 27 5.73 4.46 -15.01
CA LYS A 27 5.70 3.05 -14.65
C LYS A 27 6.84 2.68 -13.69
N ALA A 28 8.04 3.20 -13.96
CA ALA A 28 9.19 2.97 -13.09
C ALA A 28 8.97 3.59 -11.71
N ARG A 29 8.38 4.78 -11.66
CA ARG A 29 8.07 5.47 -10.41
C ARG A 29 7.07 4.69 -9.58
N ILE A 30 6.01 4.19 -10.21
CA ILE A 30 5.01 3.37 -9.54
C ILE A 30 5.63 2.09 -8.98
N ALA A 31 6.49 1.43 -9.75
CA ALA A 31 7.19 0.23 -9.29
C ALA A 31 8.07 0.53 -8.07
N GLU A 32 8.75 1.67 -8.05
CA GLU A 32 9.54 2.11 -6.90
C GLU A 32 8.66 2.34 -5.66
N ILE A 33 7.52 2.99 -5.85
CA ILE A 33 6.58 3.25 -4.76
C ILE A 33 6.10 1.92 -4.16
N GLU A 34 5.71 0.98 -4.99
CA GLU A 34 5.28 -0.35 -4.52
C GLU A 34 6.37 -1.05 -3.73
N LYS A 35 7.60 -1.03 -4.24
CA LYS A 35 8.75 -1.64 -3.59
C LYS A 35 9.03 -1.01 -2.23
N THR A 36 8.99 0.33 -2.18
CA THR A 36 9.23 1.09 -0.94
C THR A 36 8.22 0.72 0.13
N TYR A 37 6.93 0.68 -0.22
CA TYR A 37 5.89 0.37 0.76
C TYR A 37 5.86 -1.11 1.13
N GLU A 38 6.21 -1.99 0.21
CA GLU A 38 6.38 -3.42 0.53
C GLU A 38 7.45 -3.60 1.61
N ALA A 39 8.57 -2.90 1.47
CA ALA A 39 9.63 -2.92 2.46
C ALA A 39 9.17 -2.34 3.80
N LYS A 40 8.43 -1.24 3.78
CA LYS A 40 7.92 -0.61 5.00
C LYS A 40 6.94 -1.52 5.75
N VAL A 41 6.07 -2.20 5.03
CA VAL A 41 5.13 -3.16 5.62
C VAL A 41 5.91 -4.34 6.24
N ALA A 42 6.89 -4.87 5.53
CA ALA A 42 7.71 -5.96 6.04
C ALA A 42 8.47 -5.56 7.30
N GLU A 43 9.07 -4.37 7.31
CA GLU A 43 9.78 -3.84 8.49
C GLU A 43 8.83 -3.67 9.67
N THR A 44 7.62 -3.18 9.42
CA THR A 44 6.61 -2.99 10.45
C THR A 44 6.23 -4.33 11.08
N LYS A 45 5.99 -5.33 10.27
CA LYS A 45 5.66 -6.68 10.77
C LYS A 45 6.79 -7.24 11.63
N LEU A 46 8.03 -7.09 11.16
CA LEU A 46 9.20 -7.55 11.90
C LEU A 46 9.36 -6.82 13.24
N ALA A 47 9.03 -5.55 13.29
CA ALA A 47 9.11 -4.76 14.52
C ALA A 47 8.06 -5.20 15.55
N TYR A 48 6.87 -5.60 15.09
CA TYR A 48 5.79 -6.03 15.98
C TYR A 48 5.94 -7.49 16.45
N ASP A 49 6.58 -8.35 15.68
CA ASP A 49 6.72 -9.77 16.03
C ASP A 49 7.28 -10.00 17.45
N PRO A 50 8.43 -9.43 17.84
CA PRO A 50 8.95 -9.68 19.18
C PRO A 50 8.05 -9.08 20.27
N ARG A 51 7.38 -7.97 19.98
CA ARG A 51 6.45 -7.36 20.94
C ARG A 51 5.25 -8.27 21.18
N MET A 52 4.72 -8.86 20.12
CA MET A 52 3.61 -9.80 20.24
C MET A 52 4.00 -11.08 20.97
N LEU A 53 5.21 -11.57 20.71
CA LEU A 53 5.74 -12.75 21.42
C LEU A 53 5.94 -12.49 22.91
N SER A 54 6.21 -11.23 23.29
CA SER A 54 6.44 -10.85 24.67
C SER A 54 5.18 -10.33 25.38
N ALA A 55 4.03 -10.35 24.72
CA ALA A 55 2.80 -9.87 25.33
C ALA A 55 2.43 -10.69 26.56
N ASP A 56 2.06 -10.00 27.64
CA ASP A 56 1.77 -10.63 28.93
C ASP A 56 0.32 -11.10 29.05
N SER A 57 -0.54 -10.66 28.17
CA SER A 57 -1.97 -10.99 28.23
C SER A 57 -2.59 -11.05 26.84
N VAL A 58 -3.76 -11.67 26.75
CA VAL A 58 -4.53 -11.73 25.51
C VAL A 58 -4.94 -10.31 25.08
N GLU A 59 -5.29 -9.46 26.04
CA GLU A 59 -5.68 -8.08 25.76
C GLU A 59 -4.53 -7.29 25.15
N GLU A 60 -3.32 -7.45 25.68
CA GLU A 60 -2.15 -6.79 25.13
C GLU A 60 -1.83 -7.30 23.74
N LEU A 61 -1.90 -8.61 23.53
CA LEU A 61 -1.69 -9.20 22.22
C LEU A 61 -2.69 -8.68 21.20
N ASP A 62 -3.96 -8.61 21.56
CA ASP A 62 -5.01 -8.08 20.68
C ASP A 62 -4.78 -6.61 20.34
N ARG A 63 -4.35 -5.82 21.32
CA ARG A 63 -4.03 -4.42 21.11
C ARG A 63 -2.89 -4.26 20.10
N LEU A 64 -1.84 -5.06 20.25
CA LEU A 64 -0.70 -5.02 19.32
C LEU A 64 -1.10 -5.45 17.91
N LYS A 65 -1.95 -6.46 17.80
CA LYS A 65 -2.46 -6.90 16.50
C LYS A 65 -3.27 -5.82 15.80
N ARG A 66 -4.09 -5.08 16.55
CA ARG A 66 -4.87 -3.96 16.01
C ARG A 66 -3.96 -2.83 15.55
N GLU A 67 -2.97 -2.48 16.37
CA GLU A 67 -1.99 -1.44 16.03
C GLU A 67 -1.26 -1.78 14.74
N LEU A 68 -0.83 -3.04 14.62
CA LEU A 68 -0.15 -3.52 13.44
C LEU A 68 -1.05 -3.40 12.20
N ALA A 69 -2.29 -3.89 12.31
CA ALA A 69 -3.25 -3.83 11.22
C ALA A 69 -3.52 -2.39 10.79
N ASP A 70 -3.73 -1.50 11.76
CA ASP A 70 -3.99 -0.08 11.48
C ASP A 70 -2.79 0.59 10.80
N THR A 71 -1.59 0.27 11.24
CA THR A 71 -0.36 0.80 10.65
C THR A 71 -0.21 0.34 9.20
N ILE A 72 -0.48 -0.94 8.93
CA ILE A 72 -0.41 -1.48 7.58
C ILE A 72 -1.46 -0.82 6.68
N VAL A 73 -2.69 -0.65 7.15
CA VAL A 73 -3.74 0.02 6.39
C VAL A 73 -3.33 1.46 6.05
N ALA A 74 -2.73 2.17 7.01
CA ALA A 74 -2.25 3.53 6.79
C ALA A 74 -1.14 3.58 5.73
N LEU A 75 -0.19 2.63 5.78
CA LEU A 75 0.88 2.53 4.78
C LEU A 75 0.32 2.23 3.39
N GLU A 76 -0.63 1.33 3.31
CA GLU A 76 -1.27 0.99 2.03
C GLU A 76 -2.04 2.18 1.46
N GLY A 77 -2.69 2.95 2.31
CA GLY A 77 -3.38 4.17 1.91
C GLY A 77 -2.43 5.22 1.33
N ARG A 78 -1.27 5.39 1.97
CA ARG A 78 -0.23 6.30 1.46
C ARG A 78 0.33 5.82 0.14
N ARG A 79 0.56 4.53 0.01
CA ARG A 79 1.03 3.93 -1.24
C ARG A 79 0.06 4.27 -2.38
N GLU A 80 -1.23 4.08 -2.16
CA GLU A 80 -2.22 4.35 -3.18
C GLU A 80 -2.27 5.84 -3.56
N LYS A 81 -2.15 6.72 -2.58
CA LYS A 81 -2.10 8.16 -2.85
C LYS A 81 -0.90 8.56 -3.68
N GLU A 82 0.27 8.02 -3.38
CA GLU A 82 1.47 8.32 -4.15
C GLU A 82 1.38 7.78 -5.57
N LYS A 83 0.79 6.59 -5.74
CA LYS A 83 0.58 6.01 -7.07
C LYS A 83 -0.41 6.86 -7.88
N GLU A 84 -1.48 7.32 -7.25
CA GLU A 84 -2.44 8.23 -7.90
C GLU A 84 -1.79 9.54 -8.33
N ALA A 85 -0.91 10.09 -7.49
CA ALA A 85 -0.21 11.33 -7.81
C ALA A 85 0.64 11.15 -9.06
N VAL A 86 1.32 10.00 -9.21
CA VAL A 86 2.09 9.69 -10.41
C VAL A 86 1.17 9.52 -11.61
N TRP A 87 0.07 8.82 -11.44
CA TRP A 87 -0.92 8.60 -12.50
C TRP A 87 -1.48 9.92 -13.03
N ASN A 88 -1.74 10.88 -12.13
CA ASN A 88 -2.31 12.17 -12.49
C ASN A 88 -1.27 13.20 -12.93
N ALA A 89 0.00 12.96 -12.72
CA ALA A 89 1.07 13.85 -13.16
C ALA A 89 1.30 13.68 -14.65
N GLU A 90 1.55 14.77 -15.32
CA GLU A 90 1.84 14.74 -16.75
C GLU A 90 3.22 15.24 -17.06
#